data_29c7e2112e92b4f198a6f4d5fe11576a
#
_entry.id   29c7e2112e92b4f198a6f4d5fe11576a
#
_cell.length_a   1.000
_cell.length_b   1.000
_cell.length_c   1.000
_cell.angle_alpha   90.00
_cell.angle_beta   90.00
_cell.angle_gamma   90.00
#
_symmetry.space_group_name_H-M   'P 1'
#
loop_
_entity.id
_entity.type
_entity.pdbx_description
1 polymer ?
#
loop_
_entity_poly.entity_id
_entity_poly.type
_entity_poly.pdbx_seq_one_letter_code
_entity_poly.pdbx_strand_id
1 'polypeptide(L)'
;MNKKFTTSQITLLGLMIAILLLMAYTPLGYLNIGPLAITFNIIPVAISAITMGPVGGAIAGAVFGLTSFGQCIGIGGTSIMGATLFGINPFLAFVQRFIPRLVDGLLLGYIFQGVRKKSKNIYVSCAVTGFCSAFLNTLFFMALLVGLFGNTEYVQGLMGGKNVILFICTFVGINAVCEMISATVITGAVGAALYKARQLPGAEKKADKAVKAAEV
;
A
#
# COMPACT_ATOMS: atom_id res chain seq x y z
N MET A 1 18.18 -12.11 -16.09
CA MET A 1 17.33 -13.33 -16.11
C MET A 1 15.89 -12.92 -15.84
N ASN A 2 15.01 -12.99 -16.85
CA ASN A 2 13.57 -12.75 -16.67
C ASN A 2 12.98 -13.90 -15.83
N LYS A 3 12.72 -13.65 -14.56
CA LYS A 3 11.92 -14.59 -13.74
C LYS A 3 10.51 -14.61 -14.32
N LYS A 4 10.14 -15.69 -14.98
CA LYS A 4 8.73 -15.92 -15.35
C LYS A 4 7.91 -16.09 -14.06
N PHE A 5 6.81 -15.38 -13.98
CA PHE A 5 5.86 -15.55 -12.87
C PHE A 5 5.15 -16.90 -12.99
N THR A 6 4.91 -17.55 -11.87
CA THR A 6 4.14 -18.79 -11.84
C THR A 6 2.64 -18.47 -11.98
N THR A 7 1.87 -19.42 -12.50
CA THR A 7 0.39 -19.31 -12.61
C THR A 7 -0.23 -18.95 -11.25
N SER A 8 0.24 -19.58 -10.18
CA SER A 8 -0.22 -19.31 -8.80
C SER A 8 0.03 -17.85 -8.39
N GLN A 9 1.18 -17.27 -8.73
CA GLN A 9 1.48 -15.86 -8.44
C GLN A 9 0.56 -14.91 -9.22
N ILE A 10 0.29 -15.20 -10.50
CA ILE A 10 -0.61 -14.39 -11.33
C ILE A 10 -2.04 -14.47 -10.79
N THR A 11 -2.51 -15.67 -10.42
CA THR A 11 -3.83 -15.86 -9.83
C THR A 11 -3.97 -15.09 -8.52
N LEU A 12 -2.95 -15.14 -7.65
CA LEU A 12 -2.95 -14.43 -6.38
C LEU A 12 -2.92 -12.91 -6.59
N LEU A 13 -2.16 -12.40 -7.57
CA LEU A 13 -2.20 -10.99 -7.93
C LEU A 13 -3.60 -10.57 -8.41
N GLY A 14 -4.21 -11.37 -9.28
CA GLY A 14 -5.59 -11.13 -9.74
C GLY A 14 -6.59 -11.09 -8.59
N LEU A 15 -6.45 -12.00 -7.61
CA LEU A 15 -7.26 -12.00 -6.39
C LEU A 15 -7.03 -10.73 -5.56
N MET A 16 -5.77 -10.32 -5.37
CA MET A 16 -5.46 -9.09 -4.61
C MET A 16 -5.99 -7.83 -5.31
N ILE A 17 -5.93 -7.78 -6.64
CA ILE A 17 -6.51 -6.70 -7.43
C ILE A 17 -8.04 -6.70 -7.28
N ALA A 18 -8.70 -7.85 -7.34
CA ALA A 18 -10.14 -7.95 -7.15
C ALA A 18 -10.57 -7.48 -5.74
N ILE A 19 -9.84 -7.89 -4.70
CA ILE A 19 -10.07 -7.42 -3.33
C ILE A 19 -9.86 -5.91 -3.24
N LEU A 20 -8.80 -5.38 -3.85
CA LEU A 20 -8.50 -3.94 -3.87
C LEU A 20 -9.64 -3.15 -4.53
N LEU A 21 -10.13 -3.61 -5.68
CA LEU A 21 -11.25 -2.97 -6.37
C LEU A 21 -12.53 -3.03 -5.54
N LEU A 22 -12.83 -4.19 -4.94
CA LEU A 22 -13.97 -4.34 -4.05
C LEU A 22 -13.86 -3.37 -2.86
N MET A 23 -12.70 -3.31 -2.22
CA MET A 23 -12.45 -2.39 -1.11
C MET A 23 -12.52 -0.92 -1.56
N ALA A 24 -11.98 -0.58 -2.74
CA ALA A 24 -11.98 0.78 -3.26
C ALA A 24 -13.39 1.33 -3.53
N TYR A 25 -14.33 0.44 -3.89
CA TYR A 25 -15.71 0.80 -4.26
C TYR A 25 -16.76 0.44 -3.19
N THR A 26 -16.32 0.00 -2.02
CA THR A 26 -17.18 -0.28 -0.87
C THR A 26 -16.68 0.44 0.38
N PRO A 27 -17.50 0.63 1.42
CA PRO A 27 -17.06 1.21 2.69
C PRO A 27 -15.97 0.41 3.41
N LEU A 28 -15.71 -0.84 2.99
CA LEU A 28 -14.70 -1.70 3.61
C LEU A 28 -13.26 -1.20 3.44
N GLY A 29 -12.98 -0.47 2.37
CA GLY A 29 -11.62 0.03 2.10
C GLY A 29 -11.30 1.36 2.73
N TYR A 30 -12.32 2.11 3.18
CA TYR A 30 -12.14 3.46 3.72
C TYR A 30 -13.00 3.66 4.95
N LEU A 31 -12.37 3.83 6.11
CA LEU A 31 -13.03 4.28 7.33
C LEU A 31 -12.89 5.80 7.44
N ASN A 32 -13.99 6.51 7.26
CA ASN A 32 -14.02 7.97 7.39
C ASN A 32 -14.05 8.37 8.86
N ILE A 33 -12.89 8.66 9.42
CA ILE A 33 -12.72 9.17 10.79
C ILE A 33 -11.96 10.50 10.68
N GLY A 34 -12.70 11.59 10.75
CA GLY A 34 -12.14 12.95 10.62
C GLY A 34 -11.98 13.39 9.15
N PRO A 35 -11.04 14.31 8.87
CA PRO A 35 -10.88 14.94 7.55
C PRO A 35 -10.27 14.01 6.47
N LEU A 36 -9.64 12.92 6.89
CA LEU A 36 -9.09 11.88 6.02
C LEU A 36 -9.68 10.53 6.37
N ALA A 37 -9.87 9.70 5.33
CA ALA A 37 -10.24 8.30 5.52
C ALA A 37 -9.02 7.44 5.83
N ILE A 38 -9.14 6.54 6.81
CA ILE A 38 -8.20 5.44 7.00
C ILE A 38 -8.36 4.49 5.82
N THR A 39 -7.26 4.15 5.13
CA THR A 39 -7.32 3.24 3.99
C THR A 39 -6.70 1.88 4.31
N PHE A 40 -7.47 0.83 4.04
CA PHE A 40 -6.97 -0.56 4.10
C PHE A 40 -6.49 -1.08 2.75
N ASN A 41 -6.66 -0.32 1.66
CA ASN A 41 -6.22 -0.70 0.31
C ASN A 41 -4.70 -0.91 0.19
N ILE A 42 -3.91 -0.39 1.13
CA ILE A 42 -2.47 -0.62 1.23
C ILE A 42 -2.14 -2.10 1.53
N ILE A 43 -3.04 -2.86 2.17
CA ILE A 43 -2.82 -4.25 2.55
C ILE A 43 -2.74 -5.17 1.33
N PRO A 44 -3.70 -5.18 0.38
CA PRO A 44 -3.56 -5.93 -0.87
C PRO A 44 -2.32 -5.56 -1.68
N VAL A 45 -1.91 -4.28 -1.67
CA VAL A 45 -0.67 -3.82 -2.32
C VAL A 45 0.55 -4.46 -1.66
N ALA A 46 0.64 -4.42 -0.33
CA ALA A 46 1.73 -5.04 0.42
C ALA A 46 1.79 -6.56 0.19
N ILE A 47 0.66 -7.26 0.18
CA ILE A 47 0.59 -8.70 -0.08
C ILE A 47 1.06 -9.02 -1.51
N SER A 48 0.66 -8.22 -2.51
CA SER A 48 1.12 -8.35 -3.89
C SER A 48 2.64 -8.15 -4.01
N ALA A 49 3.19 -7.18 -3.27
CA ALA A 49 4.63 -6.92 -3.19
C ALA A 49 5.40 -8.09 -2.53
N ILE A 50 4.84 -8.71 -1.50
CA ILE A 50 5.42 -9.86 -0.81
C ILE A 50 5.46 -11.10 -1.72
N THR A 51 4.41 -11.33 -2.52
CA THR A 51 4.25 -12.54 -3.35
C THR A 51 5.01 -12.47 -4.67
N MET A 52 4.95 -11.35 -5.36
CA MET A 52 5.55 -11.16 -6.69
C MET A 52 6.73 -10.18 -6.70
N GLY A 53 7.11 -9.64 -5.55
CA GLY A 53 8.18 -8.66 -5.46
C GLY A 53 7.79 -7.29 -6.02
N PRO A 54 8.79 -6.47 -6.45
CA PRO A 54 8.56 -5.08 -6.86
C PRO A 54 7.55 -4.92 -8.00
N VAL A 55 7.52 -5.86 -8.95
CA VAL A 55 6.59 -5.81 -10.09
C VAL A 55 5.14 -6.00 -9.63
N GLY A 56 4.87 -7.01 -8.77
CA GLY A 56 3.53 -7.23 -8.23
C GLY A 56 3.04 -6.08 -7.39
N GLY A 57 3.92 -5.51 -6.54
CA GLY A 57 3.63 -4.32 -5.76
C GLY A 57 3.34 -3.10 -6.63
N ALA A 58 4.13 -2.87 -7.69
CA ALA A 58 3.91 -1.76 -8.62
C ALA A 58 2.58 -1.88 -9.38
N ILE A 59 2.22 -3.08 -9.83
CA ILE A 59 0.93 -3.32 -10.51
C ILE A 59 -0.24 -3.04 -9.57
N ALA A 60 -0.22 -3.62 -8.37
CA ALA A 60 -1.27 -3.39 -7.38
C ALA A 60 -1.32 -1.91 -6.92
N GLY A 61 -0.16 -1.27 -6.74
CA GLY A 61 -0.04 0.16 -6.43
C GLY A 61 -0.58 1.05 -7.53
N ALA A 62 -0.35 0.69 -8.81
CA ALA A 62 -0.93 1.39 -9.96
C ALA A 62 -2.46 1.30 -9.96
N VAL A 63 -3.02 0.11 -9.73
CA VAL A 63 -4.48 -0.08 -9.63
C VAL A 63 -5.04 0.75 -8.46
N PHE A 64 -4.39 0.72 -7.30
CA PHE A 64 -4.78 1.55 -6.16
C PHE A 64 -4.72 3.05 -6.50
N GLY A 65 -3.68 3.50 -7.19
CA GLY A 65 -3.55 4.89 -7.62
C GLY A 65 -4.66 5.32 -8.59
N LEU A 66 -5.00 4.46 -9.55
CA LEU A 66 -6.09 4.70 -10.50
C LEU A 66 -7.46 4.75 -9.80
N THR A 67 -7.76 3.82 -8.89
CA THR A 67 -9.02 3.87 -8.13
C THR A 67 -9.10 5.10 -7.24
N SER A 68 -8.00 5.48 -6.59
CA SER A 68 -7.92 6.69 -5.78
C SER A 68 -8.10 7.98 -6.61
N PHE A 69 -7.59 8.00 -7.84
CA PHE A 69 -7.86 9.10 -8.77
C PHE A 69 -9.32 9.09 -9.27
N GLY A 70 -9.87 7.90 -9.55
CA GLY A 70 -11.29 7.74 -9.89
C GLY A 70 -12.23 8.40 -8.88
N GLN A 71 -11.91 8.34 -7.59
CA GLN A 71 -12.67 9.01 -6.54
C GLN A 71 -12.61 10.56 -6.59
N CYS A 72 -11.61 11.13 -7.26
CA CYS A 72 -11.56 12.58 -7.49
C CYS A 72 -12.62 13.05 -8.49
N ILE A 73 -13.03 12.16 -9.40
CA ILE A 73 -14.05 12.40 -10.44
C ILE A 73 -15.38 11.70 -10.12
N GLY A 74 -15.55 11.19 -8.90
CA GLY A 74 -16.81 10.62 -8.41
C GLY A 74 -17.03 9.14 -8.76
N ILE A 75 -16.03 8.44 -9.29
CA ILE A 75 -16.13 7.00 -9.59
C ILE A 75 -15.94 6.20 -8.29
N GLY A 76 -16.97 5.51 -7.83
CA GLY A 76 -16.92 4.62 -6.67
C GLY A 76 -16.96 5.32 -5.31
N GLY A 77 -17.40 6.55 -5.26
CA GLY A 77 -17.45 7.41 -4.08
C GLY A 77 -16.64 8.68 -4.26
N THR A 78 -17.06 9.77 -3.63
CA THR A 78 -16.37 11.06 -3.74
C THR A 78 -15.43 11.29 -2.58
N SER A 79 -14.15 11.49 -2.89
CA SER A 79 -13.20 12.09 -1.95
C SER A 79 -13.33 13.61 -2.02
N ILE A 80 -13.86 14.25 -0.98
CA ILE A 80 -14.03 15.73 -0.93
C ILE A 80 -12.70 16.42 -1.27
N MET A 81 -11.61 16.05 -0.58
CA MET A 81 -10.28 16.56 -0.89
C MET A 81 -9.87 16.27 -2.33
N GLY A 82 -10.12 15.05 -2.83
CA GLY A 82 -9.77 14.66 -4.19
C GLY A 82 -10.48 15.50 -5.23
N ALA A 83 -11.79 15.72 -5.07
CA ALA A 83 -12.60 16.54 -5.97
C ALA A 83 -12.14 18.02 -5.96
N THR A 84 -11.81 18.56 -4.78
CA THR A 84 -11.27 19.93 -4.68
C THR A 84 -9.91 20.06 -5.39
N LEU A 85 -8.97 19.14 -5.16
CA LEU A 85 -7.68 19.16 -5.84
C LEU A 85 -7.81 18.98 -7.36
N PHE A 86 -8.75 18.14 -7.80
CA PHE A 86 -9.06 17.96 -9.21
C PHE A 86 -9.62 19.26 -9.83
N GLY A 87 -10.49 19.97 -9.12
CA GLY A 87 -11.01 21.28 -9.54
C GLY A 87 -9.93 22.35 -9.68
N ILE A 88 -8.86 22.28 -8.84
CA ILE A 88 -7.72 23.21 -8.92
C ILE A 88 -6.83 22.87 -10.12
N ASN A 89 -6.40 21.61 -10.23
CA ASN A 89 -5.56 21.14 -11.34
C ASN A 89 -5.70 19.61 -11.52
N PRO A 90 -6.38 19.14 -12.57
CA PRO A 90 -6.62 17.72 -12.82
C PRO A 90 -5.33 16.90 -12.99
N PHE A 91 -4.32 17.46 -13.66
CA PHE A 91 -3.06 16.76 -13.90
C PHE A 91 -2.26 16.57 -12.59
N LEU A 92 -2.15 17.63 -11.80
CA LEU A 92 -1.47 17.55 -10.51
C LEU A 92 -2.22 16.63 -9.53
N ALA A 93 -3.56 16.63 -9.56
CA ALA A 93 -4.37 15.70 -8.78
C ALA A 93 -4.11 14.24 -9.19
N PHE A 94 -3.97 13.96 -10.49
CA PHE A 94 -3.56 12.63 -10.97
C PHE A 94 -2.19 12.24 -10.43
N VAL A 95 -1.18 13.10 -10.57
CA VAL A 95 0.17 12.85 -10.07
C VAL A 95 0.16 12.57 -8.56
N GLN A 96 -0.55 13.39 -7.77
CA GLN A 96 -0.65 13.26 -6.32
C GLN A 96 -1.37 11.96 -5.90
N ARG A 97 -2.32 11.47 -6.70
CA ARG A 97 -3.07 10.24 -6.38
C ARG A 97 -2.39 8.98 -6.91
N PHE A 98 -1.75 9.03 -8.06
CA PHE A 98 -1.21 7.86 -8.75
C PHE A 98 0.24 7.55 -8.36
N ILE A 99 1.13 8.55 -8.43
CA ILE A 99 2.57 8.34 -8.26
C ILE A 99 2.94 7.79 -6.87
N PRO A 100 2.40 8.30 -5.74
CA PRO A 100 2.73 7.76 -4.42
C PRO A 100 2.44 6.27 -4.31
N ARG A 101 1.31 5.81 -4.81
CA ARG A 101 0.86 4.41 -4.71
C ARG A 101 1.68 3.48 -5.58
N LEU A 102 2.03 3.94 -6.79
CA LEU A 102 2.91 3.19 -7.69
C LEU A 102 4.31 3.01 -7.07
N VAL A 103 4.89 4.11 -6.59
CA VAL A 103 6.25 4.10 -5.99
C VAL A 103 6.26 3.31 -4.70
N ASP A 104 5.24 3.47 -3.85
CA ASP A 104 5.07 2.69 -2.62
C ASP A 104 5.06 1.19 -2.94
N GLY A 105 4.16 0.74 -3.80
CA GLY A 105 4.07 -0.67 -4.19
C GLY A 105 5.39 -1.23 -4.74
N LEU A 106 6.10 -0.45 -5.55
CA LEU A 106 7.42 -0.83 -6.07
C LEU A 106 8.44 -1.01 -4.94
N LEU A 107 8.54 -0.03 -4.04
CA LEU A 107 9.50 -0.03 -2.93
C LEU A 107 9.22 -1.16 -1.93
N LEU A 108 7.96 -1.48 -1.65
CA LEU A 108 7.58 -2.56 -0.74
C LEU A 108 8.16 -3.90 -1.17
N GLY A 109 8.21 -4.19 -2.46
CA GLY A 109 8.83 -5.41 -2.96
C GLY A 109 10.34 -5.47 -2.68
N TYR A 110 11.05 -4.35 -2.79
CA TYR A 110 12.47 -4.27 -2.44
C TYR A 110 12.67 -4.35 -0.91
N ILE A 111 11.83 -3.68 -0.14
CA ILE A 111 11.86 -3.73 1.34
C ILE A 111 11.67 -5.17 1.81
N PHE A 112 10.64 -5.87 1.33
CA PHE A 112 10.42 -7.26 1.67
C PHE A 112 11.64 -8.14 1.37
N GLN A 113 12.20 -8.01 0.17
CA GLN A 113 13.38 -8.77 -0.23
C GLN A 113 14.60 -8.46 0.66
N GLY A 114 14.81 -7.19 1.02
CA GLY A 114 15.89 -6.76 1.90
C GLY A 114 15.73 -7.29 3.33
N VAL A 115 14.53 -7.15 3.90
CA VAL A 115 14.23 -7.66 5.26
C VAL A 115 14.30 -9.18 5.29
N ARG A 116 13.80 -9.85 4.25
CA ARG A 116 13.82 -11.33 4.15
C ARG A 116 15.23 -11.91 4.09
N LYS A 117 16.19 -11.17 3.52
CA LYS A 117 17.60 -11.58 3.54
C LYS A 117 18.21 -11.55 4.95
N LYS A 118 17.78 -10.62 5.80
CA LYS A 118 18.32 -10.43 7.16
C LYS A 118 17.53 -11.22 8.21
N SER A 119 16.20 -11.31 8.08
CA SER A 119 15.34 -11.99 9.05
C SER A 119 15.03 -13.42 8.60
N LYS A 120 15.25 -14.38 9.52
CA LYS A 120 14.83 -15.78 9.35
C LYS A 120 13.32 -15.97 9.55
N ASN A 121 12.67 -15.04 10.28
CA ASN A 121 11.25 -15.13 10.60
C ASN A 121 10.42 -14.45 9.48
N ILE A 122 9.54 -15.23 8.85
CA ILE A 122 8.69 -14.74 7.76
C ILE A 122 7.65 -13.74 8.25
N TYR A 123 7.06 -13.97 9.44
CA TYR A 123 6.09 -13.06 10.02
C TYR A 123 6.68 -11.66 10.19
N VAL A 124 7.89 -11.57 10.75
CA VAL A 124 8.60 -10.28 10.91
C VAL A 124 8.83 -9.60 9.58
N SER A 125 9.25 -10.36 8.55
CA SER A 125 9.46 -9.77 7.21
C SER A 125 8.17 -9.22 6.61
N CYS A 126 7.05 -9.93 6.76
CA CYS A 126 5.75 -9.49 6.28
C CYS A 126 5.20 -8.32 7.10
N ALA A 127 5.34 -8.36 8.43
CA ALA A 127 4.88 -7.31 9.34
C ALA A 127 5.62 -5.98 9.09
N VAL A 128 6.95 -6.03 8.93
CA VAL A 128 7.75 -4.84 8.57
C VAL A 128 7.33 -4.28 7.21
N THR A 129 7.05 -5.15 6.24
CA THR A 129 6.55 -4.69 4.92
C THR A 129 5.18 -4.01 5.05
N GLY A 130 4.27 -4.56 5.87
CA GLY A 130 2.98 -3.94 6.15
C GLY A 130 3.10 -2.59 6.85
N PHE A 131 3.99 -2.49 7.85
CA PHE A 131 4.29 -1.21 8.50
C PHE A 131 4.80 -0.17 7.50
N CYS A 132 5.80 -0.55 6.68
CA CYS A 132 6.37 0.33 5.67
C CYS A 132 5.34 0.75 4.63
N SER A 133 4.37 -0.11 4.28
CA SER A 133 3.29 0.22 3.34
C SER A 133 2.46 1.41 3.85
N ALA A 134 1.98 1.37 5.08
CA ALA A 134 1.23 2.48 5.64
C ALA A 134 2.08 3.75 5.80
N PHE A 135 3.31 3.59 6.29
CA PHE A 135 4.22 4.70 6.50
C PHE A 135 4.58 5.42 5.19
N LEU A 136 5.02 4.68 4.18
CA LEU A 136 5.42 5.26 2.89
C LEU A 136 4.23 5.84 2.13
N ASN A 137 3.06 5.16 2.17
CA ASN A 137 1.85 5.70 1.57
C ASN A 137 1.50 7.07 2.15
N THR A 138 1.53 7.23 3.47
CA THR A 138 1.27 8.51 4.14
C THR A 138 2.35 9.53 3.82
N LEU A 139 3.62 9.15 3.89
CA LEU A 139 4.76 10.02 3.63
C LEU A 139 4.71 10.60 2.21
N PHE A 140 4.59 9.74 1.19
CA PHE A 140 4.57 10.19 -0.21
C PHE A 140 3.30 10.97 -0.55
N PHE A 141 2.15 10.56 0.01
CA PHE A 141 0.90 11.28 -0.18
C PHE A 141 0.99 12.69 0.35
N MET A 142 1.47 12.88 1.58
CA MET A 142 1.60 14.19 2.21
C MET A 142 2.70 15.03 1.57
N ALA A 143 3.84 14.43 1.21
CA ALA A 143 4.91 15.14 0.51
C ALA A 143 4.44 15.73 -0.82
N LEU A 144 3.69 14.95 -1.64
CA LEU A 144 3.15 15.46 -2.88
C LEU A 144 1.97 16.42 -2.68
N LEU A 145 1.14 16.22 -1.65
CA LEU A 145 0.08 17.17 -1.32
C LEU A 145 0.66 18.56 -1.01
N VAL A 146 1.63 18.61 -0.11
CA VAL A 146 2.27 19.87 0.26
C VAL A 146 3.14 20.42 -0.88
N GLY A 147 3.90 19.56 -1.57
CA GLY A 147 4.79 19.98 -2.65
C GLY A 147 4.07 20.54 -3.88
N LEU A 148 2.93 19.96 -4.26
CA LEU A 148 2.18 20.35 -5.47
C LEU A 148 1.07 21.37 -5.18
N PHE A 149 0.44 21.30 -4.02
CA PHE A 149 -0.74 22.10 -3.67
C PHE A 149 -0.54 22.98 -2.43
N GLY A 150 0.65 22.96 -1.80
CA GLY A 150 0.91 23.69 -0.56
C GLY A 150 0.66 25.20 -0.62
N ASN A 151 0.80 25.81 -1.81
CA ASN A 151 0.55 27.23 -2.02
C ASN A 151 -0.91 27.56 -2.39
N THR A 152 -1.79 26.55 -2.50
CA THR A 152 -3.20 26.78 -2.81
C THR A 152 -3.96 27.25 -1.56
N GLU A 153 -4.98 28.10 -1.76
CA GLU A 153 -5.86 28.56 -0.66
C GLU A 153 -6.46 27.39 0.13
N TYR A 154 -6.80 26.32 -0.57
CA TYR A 154 -7.38 25.12 0.05
C TYR A 154 -6.40 24.47 1.06
N VAL A 155 -5.15 24.22 0.64
CA VAL A 155 -4.16 23.56 1.53
C VAL A 155 -3.71 24.53 2.62
N GLN A 156 -3.55 25.83 2.32
CA GLN A 156 -3.26 26.86 3.32
C GLN A 156 -4.37 26.96 4.37
N GLY A 157 -5.64 26.86 3.94
CA GLY A 157 -6.79 26.78 4.85
C GLY A 157 -6.74 25.55 5.76
N LEU A 158 -6.36 24.39 5.22
CA LEU A 158 -6.18 23.15 6.01
C LEU A 158 -5.01 23.27 7.00
N MET A 159 -3.92 23.94 6.60
CA MET A 159 -2.75 24.17 7.46
C MET A 159 -3.08 25.11 8.64
N GLY A 160 -3.99 26.06 8.46
CA GLY A 160 -4.42 26.98 9.51
C GLY A 160 -3.27 27.75 10.18
N GLY A 161 -2.26 28.15 9.40
CA GLY A 161 -1.07 28.85 9.89
C GLY A 161 -0.02 27.97 10.60
N LYS A 162 -0.25 26.65 10.69
CA LYS A 162 0.73 25.70 11.24
C LYS A 162 1.90 25.50 10.28
N ASN A 163 3.08 25.20 10.81
CA ASN A 163 4.17 24.73 9.96
C ASN A 163 3.84 23.35 9.35
N VAL A 164 4.52 23.01 8.24
CA VAL A 164 4.27 21.79 7.47
C VAL A 164 4.34 20.51 8.34
N ILE A 165 5.31 20.41 9.23
CA ILE A 165 5.52 19.24 10.09
C ILE A 165 4.36 19.09 11.06
N LEU A 166 3.97 20.18 11.74
CA LEU A 166 2.87 20.17 12.68
C LEU A 166 1.53 19.89 11.98
N PHE A 167 1.35 20.43 10.77
CA PHE A 167 0.20 20.12 9.92
C PHE A 167 0.13 18.63 9.62
N ILE A 168 1.21 18.02 9.11
CA ILE A 168 1.25 16.59 8.82
C ILE A 168 0.90 15.77 10.06
N CYS A 169 1.57 16.04 11.19
CA CYS A 169 1.33 15.31 12.44
C CYS A 169 -0.11 15.42 12.94
N THR A 170 -0.73 16.61 12.86
CA THR A 170 -2.10 16.82 13.34
C THR A 170 -3.16 16.33 12.36
N PHE A 171 -2.87 16.39 11.07
CA PHE A 171 -3.83 16.10 10.01
C PHE A 171 -3.97 14.59 9.73
N VAL A 172 -2.85 13.85 9.77
CA VAL A 172 -2.85 12.40 9.49
C VAL A 172 -2.50 11.52 10.69
N GLY A 173 -2.11 12.11 11.83
CA GLY A 173 -1.48 11.38 12.94
C GLY A 173 -2.23 10.13 13.39
N ILE A 174 -3.52 10.27 13.78
CA ILE A 174 -4.33 9.15 14.25
C ILE A 174 -4.58 8.13 13.12
N ASN A 175 -4.92 8.62 11.92
CA ASN A 175 -5.17 7.77 10.76
C ASN A 175 -3.93 6.95 10.39
N ALA A 176 -2.76 7.62 10.34
CA ALA A 176 -1.49 6.95 10.02
C ALA A 176 -1.14 5.87 11.05
N VAL A 177 -1.33 6.12 12.35
CA VAL A 177 -1.07 5.13 13.40
C VAL A 177 -1.99 3.92 13.26
N CYS A 178 -3.29 4.14 13.05
CA CYS A 178 -4.26 3.07 12.83
C CYS A 178 -3.94 2.25 11.57
N GLU A 179 -3.56 2.91 10.47
CA GLU A 179 -3.13 2.25 9.24
C GLU A 179 -1.86 1.41 9.46
N MET A 180 -0.85 1.97 10.13
CA MET A 180 0.39 1.25 10.43
C MET A 180 0.15 0.01 11.29
N ILE A 181 -0.68 0.10 12.34
CA ILE A 181 -0.99 -1.04 13.21
C ILE A 181 -1.74 -2.10 12.43
N SER A 182 -2.83 -1.74 11.73
CA SER A 182 -3.65 -2.69 10.98
C SER A 182 -2.87 -3.34 9.83
N ALA A 183 -2.13 -2.57 9.07
CA ALA A 183 -1.30 -3.09 7.97
C ALA A 183 -0.20 -4.03 8.49
N THR A 184 0.44 -3.70 9.61
CA THR A 184 1.46 -4.55 10.24
C THR A 184 0.88 -5.91 10.64
N VAL A 185 -0.23 -5.90 11.36
CA VAL A 185 -0.85 -7.13 11.89
C VAL A 185 -1.40 -7.99 10.75
N ILE A 186 -2.22 -7.39 9.87
CA ILE A 186 -2.91 -8.15 8.82
C ILE A 186 -1.90 -8.66 7.77
N THR A 187 -0.97 -7.81 7.29
CA THR A 187 0.04 -8.24 6.31
C THR A 187 0.97 -9.29 6.92
N GLY A 188 1.32 -9.16 8.21
CA GLY A 188 2.10 -10.15 8.93
C GLY A 188 1.41 -11.51 9.01
N ALA A 189 0.13 -11.53 9.41
CA ALA A 189 -0.67 -12.75 9.55
C ALA A 189 -0.94 -13.42 8.20
N VAL A 190 -1.44 -12.65 7.21
CA VAL A 190 -1.75 -13.16 5.86
C VAL A 190 -0.48 -13.62 5.16
N GLY A 191 0.62 -12.85 5.24
CA GLY A 191 1.90 -13.24 4.66
C GLY A 191 2.46 -14.54 5.27
N ALA A 192 2.33 -14.72 6.58
CA ALA A 192 2.73 -15.97 7.23
C ALA A 192 1.85 -17.16 6.82
N ALA A 193 0.54 -16.95 6.66
CA ALA A 193 -0.38 -17.97 6.14
C ALA A 193 -0.05 -18.36 4.69
N LEU A 194 0.20 -17.39 3.81
CA LEU A 194 0.62 -17.63 2.43
C LEU A 194 1.97 -18.36 2.34
N TYR A 195 2.88 -18.09 3.27
CA TYR A 195 4.14 -18.83 3.35
C TYR A 195 3.93 -20.29 3.72
N LYS A 196 3.06 -20.58 4.71
CA LYS A 196 2.69 -21.95 5.08
C LYS A 196 1.99 -22.68 3.92
N ALA A 197 1.16 -21.96 3.14
CA ALA A 197 0.49 -22.47 1.94
C ALA A 197 1.44 -22.57 0.71
N ARG A 198 2.75 -22.36 0.87
CA ARG A 198 3.77 -22.43 -0.20
C ARG A 198 3.56 -21.43 -1.35
N GLN A 199 2.80 -20.37 -1.11
CA GLN A 199 2.52 -19.32 -2.11
C GLN A 199 3.59 -18.21 -2.15
N LEU A 200 4.56 -18.21 -1.23
CA LEU A 200 5.63 -17.21 -1.19
C LEU A 200 6.96 -17.77 -1.71
N PRO A 201 7.78 -16.92 -2.37
CA PRO A 201 9.10 -17.31 -2.84
C PRO A 201 9.98 -17.86 -1.71
N GLY A 202 10.56 -19.03 -1.93
CA GLY A 202 11.48 -19.69 -0.97
C GLY A 202 10.81 -20.62 0.03
N ALA A 203 9.48 -20.76 0.05
CA ALA A 203 8.77 -21.73 0.88
C ALA A 203 9.05 -23.18 0.39
N GLU A 204 9.10 -23.42 -0.92
CA GLU A 204 9.38 -24.72 -1.53
C GLU A 204 10.76 -25.27 -1.16
N LYS A 205 11.80 -24.44 -1.25
CA LYS A 205 13.18 -24.86 -0.94
C LYS A 205 13.38 -25.35 0.49
N LYS A 206 12.56 -24.90 1.43
CA LYS A 206 12.65 -25.32 2.83
C LYS A 206 11.93 -26.65 3.08
N ALA A 207 10.86 -26.91 2.34
CA ALA A 207 10.14 -28.17 2.39
C ALA A 207 10.96 -29.32 1.77
N ASP A 208 11.56 -29.10 0.59
CA ASP A 208 12.43 -30.09 -0.06
C ASP A 208 13.66 -30.44 0.77
N LYS A 209 14.24 -29.45 1.48
CA LYS A 209 15.34 -29.70 2.42
C LYS A 209 14.89 -30.50 3.65
N ALA A 210 13.67 -30.26 4.14
CA ALA A 210 13.14 -30.98 5.29
C ALA A 210 12.81 -32.44 4.94
N VAL A 211 12.25 -32.67 3.72
CA VAL A 211 11.98 -34.04 3.23
C VAL A 211 13.29 -34.80 3.04
N LYS A 212 14.30 -34.21 2.36
CA LYS A 212 15.59 -34.86 2.19
C LYS A 212 16.37 -35.11 3.50
N ALA A 213 16.14 -34.32 4.55
CA ALA A 213 16.73 -34.54 5.86
C ALA A 213 16.00 -35.60 6.70
N ALA A 214 14.77 -35.95 6.33
CA ALA A 214 13.99 -37.01 6.97
C ALA A 214 14.16 -38.39 6.29
N GLU A 215 14.77 -38.42 5.10
CA GLU A 215 15.06 -39.65 4.33
C GLU A 215 16.48 -40.19 4.57
N VAL A 216 17.28 -39.51 5.44
CA VAL A 216 18.64 -39.90 5.86
C VAL A 216 18.63 -40.28 7.34
#